data_62a0a5e115b06039eda10519624128d7
#
_entry.id   62a0a5e115b06039eda10519624128d7
#
_cell.length_a   1.000
_cell.length_b   1.000
_cell.length_c   1.000
_cell.angle_alpha   90.00
_cell.angle_beta   90.00
_cell.angle_gamma   90.00
#
_symmetry.space_group_name_H-M   'P 1'
#
loop_
_entity.id
_entity.type
_entity.pdbx_description
1 polymer ?
#
loop_
_entity_poly.entity_id
_entity_poly.type
_entity_poly.pdbx_seq_one_letter_code
_entity_poly.pdbx_strand_id
1 'polypeptide(L)'
;MKTTAKALLFAALTLIFTACSSKKSSLTYFEDLKATDGVVDVQPYTPVIQPDDELFISVSSTIPAATAAYNLNVSNPASGNEMGKTTSPQHITYLVNSAGDITMPVLGKIHVAGLTTAQLTDELTRMISKDVTDPVVTVRLRNFSVNVMGEVNSPGIKGVGGERCSILDAIAAAGDLTPYGNRNDVLLIRENNGKREYHRLNLNDASLLSSPYFYLQQNDVVLVTPNEIRQDNAKYNQFNSYKLSVISTIVNGCSIIASLIIALTVK
;
A
#
# COMPACT_ATOMS: atom_id res chain seq x y z
N MET A 1 63.13 21.38 -2.15
CA MET A 1 62.31 20.73 -3.16
C MET A 1 61.77 19.35 -2.78
N LYS A 2 62.54 18.42 -2.18
CA LYS A 2 62.08 17.07 -1.80
C LYS A 2 61.04 17.07 -0.66
N THR A 3 61.07 18.04 0.26
CA THR A 3 60.13 18.14 1.39
C THR A 3 58.77 18.74 0.98
N THR A 4 58.75 19.69 0.06
CA THR A 4 57.51 20.30 -0.47
C THR A 4 56.71 19.31 -1.33
N ALA A 5 57.36 18.46 -2.10
CA ALA A 5 56.69 17.43 -2.89
C ALA A 5 56.04 16.35 -2.00
N LYS A 6 56.68 15.94 -0.89
CA LYS A 6 56.12 15.00 0.10
C LYS A 6 54.92 15.59 0.82
N ALA A 7 54.94 16.88 1.18
CA ALA A 7 53.82 17.56 1.81
C ALA A 7 52.62 17.69 0.89
N LEU A 8 52.84 17.99 -0.41
CA LEU A 8 51.77 18.03 -1.43
C LEU A 8 51.14 16.65 -1.67
N LEU A 9 51.93 15.63 -1.67
CA LEU A 9 51.45 14.23 -1.86
C LEU A 9 50.60 13.76 -0.66
N PHE A 10 50.99 14.16 0.57
CA PHE A 10 50.25 13.86 1.78
C PHE A 10 48.95 14.65 1.85
N ALA A 11 48.94 15.95 1.44
CA ALA A 11 47.74 16.76 1.35
C ALA A 11 46.75 16.25 0.28
N ALA A 12 47.24 15.76 -0.86
CA ALA A 12 46.38 15.13 -1.88
C ALA A 12 45.79 13.81 -1.40
N LEU A 13 46.53 13.01 -0.62
CA LEU A 13 46.07 11.74 -0.06
C LEU A 13 44.99 11.96 1.02
N THR A 14 45.09 13.00 1.83
CA THR A 14 44.07 13.33 2.85
C THR A 14 42.76 13.84 2.27
N LEU A 15 42.79 14.51 1.12
CA LEU A 15 41.59 14.99 0.40
C LEU A 15 40.74 13.84 -0.18
N ILE A 16 41.34 12.67 -0.44
CA ILE A 16 40.63 11.51 -0.99
C ILE A 16 39.77 10.82 0.10
N PHE A 17 40.14 10.92 1.38
CA PHE A 17 39.41 10.27 2.48
C PHE A 17 38.17 11.04 2.98
N THR A 18 37.95 12.29 2.56
CA THR A 18 36.83 13.10 3.05
C THR A 18 35.55 12.98 2.18
N ALA A 19 35.57 12.19 1.10
CA ALA A 19 34.50 12.17 0.08
C ALA A 19 33.40 11.14 0.30
N CYS A 20 33.40 10.36 1.37
CA CYS A 20 32.34 9.39 1.64
C CYS A 20 31.41 9.81 2.79
N SER A 21 30.56 10.81 2.55
CA SER A 21 29.38 11.03 3.38
C SER A 21 28.23 10.20 2.81
N SER A 22 28.04 8.98 3.28
CA SER A 22 26.86 8.19 2.93
C SER A 22 25.66 8.77 3.68
N LYS A 23 24.67 9.24 2.93
CA LYS A 23 23.38 9.64 3.45
C LYS A 23 22.72 8.39 4.05
N LYS A 24 22.57 8.33 5.37
CA LYS A 24 21.88 7.22 6.03
C LYS A 24 20.42 7.22 5.56
N SER A 25 20.03 6.22 4.81
CA SER A 25 18.61 5.91 4.58
C SER A 25 18.09 5.24 5.85
N SER A 26 17.14 5.86 6.51
CA SER A 26 16.48 5.23 7.64
C SER A 26 15.53 4.12 7.17
N LEU A 27 15.58 3.00 7.86
CA LEU A 27 14.70 1.85 7.63
C LEU A 27 13.60 1.76 8.70
N THR A 28 13.55 2.71 9.63
CA THR A 28 12.56 2.75 10.72
C THR A 28 11.32 3.53 10.32
N TYR A 29 10.20 3.15 10.89
CA TYR A 29 8.95 3.92 10.86
C TYR A 29 8.91 4.86 12.05
N PHE A 30 8.27 6.03 11.91
CA PHE A 30 8.01 6.97 13.01
C PHE A 30 9.25 7.32 13.83
N GLU A 31 10.32 7.74 13.17
CA GLU A 31 11.60 8.08 13.82
C GLU A 31 11.49 9.22 14.83
N ASP A 32 10.49 10.08 14.69
CA ASP A 32 10.21 11.21 15.54
C ASP A 32 9.37 10.87 16.76
N LEU A 33 8.84 9.63 16.86
CA LEU A 33 8.21 9.17 18.10
C LEU A 33 9.26 9.10 19.20
N LYS A 34 9.25 10.11 20.05
CA LYS A 34 10.05 10.08 21.29
C LYS A 34 9.50 8.96 22.18
N ALA A 35 10.39 8.28 22.91
CA ALA A 35 10.09 7.18 23.82
C ALA A 35 9.29 7.64 25.09
N THR A 36 8.37 8.57 24.94
CA THR A 36 7.43 9.04 25.95
C THR A 36 6.06 8.53 25.59
N ASP A 37 5.28 8.14 26.60
CA ASP A 37 3.88 7.72 26.47
C ASP A 37 3.10 8.70 25.59
N GLY A 38 3.13 8.45 24.29
CA GLY A 38 2.51 9.31 23.30
C GLY A 38 1.09 8.88 23.04
N VAL A 39 0.15 9.75 23.31
CA VAL A 39 -1.24 9.62 22.85
C VAL A 39 -1.39 10.52 21.63
N VAL A 40 -1.87 9.96 20.53
CA VAL A 40 -2.17 10.71 19.30
C VAL A 40 -3.68 10.71 19.10
N ASP A 41 -4.27 11.88 18.91
CA ASP A 41 -5.67 11.99 18.56
C ASP A 41 -5.92 11.40 17.17
N VAL A 42 -6.73 10.36 17.10
CA VAL A 42 -7.06 9.68 15.85
C VAL A 42 -8.36 10.26 15.29
N GLN A 43 -8.34 10.65 14.03
CA GLN A 43 -9.56 11.05 13.31
C GLN A 43 -10.48 9.82 13.19
N PRO A 44 -11.76 9.91 13.65
CA PRO A 44 -12.70 8.82 13.46
C PRO A 44 -12.94 8.63 11.96
N TYR A 45 -12.64 7.44 11.46
CA TYR A 45 -12.87 7.07 10.07
C TYR A 45 -13.93 5.99 9.99
N THR A 46 -14.96 6.25 9.21
CA THR A 46 -15.99 5.26 8.87
C THR A 46 -16.11 5.21 7.36
N PRO A 47 -15.84 4.05 6.74
CA PRO A 47 -15.95 3.92 5.30
C PRO A 47 -17.39 4.10 4.84
N VAL A 48 -17.57 4.75 3.71
CA VAL A 48 -18.86 4.91 3.02
C VAL A 48 -18.87 4.03 1.79
N ILE A 49 -20.06 3.51 1.48
CA ILE A 49 -20.30 2.67 0.32
C ILE A 49 -20.15 3.51 -0.96
N GLN A 50 -19.47 2.95 -1.96
CA GLN A 50 -19.19 3.59 -3.24
C GLN A 50 -19.75 2.75 -4.41
N PRO A 51 -19.93 3.33 -5.60
CA PRO A 51 -20.14 2.53 -6.81
C PRO A 51 -19.05 1.47 -6.99
N ASP A 52 -19.41 0.33 -7.55
CA ASP A 52 -18.56 -0.87 -7.72
C ASP A 52 -18.22 -1.64 -6.44
N ASP A 53 -18.76 -1.23 -5.29
CA ASP A 53 -18.67 -2.00 -4.06
C ASP A 53 -19.55 -3.26 -4.13
N GLU A 54 -19.05 -4.35 -3.58
CA GLU A 54 -19.82 -5.60 -3.38
C GLU A 54 -20.27 -5.71 -1.92
N LEU A 55 -21.58 -5.67 -1.71
CA LEU A 55 -22.18 -5.77 -0.39
C LEU A 55 -22.70 -7.19 -0.16
N PHE A 56 -22.25 -7.80 0.93
CA PHE A 56 -22.92 -8.95 1.50
C PHE A 56 -24.05 -8.47 2.40
N ILE A 57 -25.29 -8.85 2.07
CA ILE A 57 -26.46 -8.52 2.86
C ILE A 57 -27.18 -9.82 3.22
N SER A 58 -27.41 -10.02 4.52
CA SER A 58 -28.14 -11.15 5.05
C SER A 58 -29.24 -10.69 5.98
N VAL A 59 -30.42 -11.24 5.80
CA VAL A 59 -31.60 -10.97 6.62
C VAL A 59 -31.99 -12.26 7.35
N SER A 60 -32.10 -12.19 8.66
CA SER A 60 -32.54 -13.30 9.49
C SER A 60 -33.63 -12.85 10.48
N SER A 61 -34.43 -13.78 10.97
CA SER A 61 -35.43 -13.54 12.03
C SER A 61 -35.67 -14.85 12.78
N THR A 62 -36.47 -14.78 13.83
CA THR A 62 -36.92 -15.95 14.58
C THR A 62 -37.73 -16.94 13.70
N ILE A 63 -38.32 -16.46 12.60
CA ILE A 63 -39.06 -17.25 11.63
C ILE A 63 -38.31 -17.26 10.30
N PRO A 64 -37.41 -18.24 10.01
CA PRO A 64 -36.57 -18.23 8.82
C PRO A 64 -37.36 -18.17 7.51
N ALA A 65 -38.56 -18.73 7.45
CA ALA A 65 -39.42 -18.69 6.26
C ALA A 65 -39.86 -17.25 5.90
N ALA A 66 -39.99 -16.35 6.88
CA ALA A 66 -40.39 -14.97 6.64
C ALA A 66 -39.27 -14.14 5.98
N THR A 67 -37.99 -14.53 6.16
CA THR A 67 -36.84 -13.82 5.59
C THR A 67 -36.31 -14.44 4.33
N ALA A 68 -36.78 -15.62 3.94
CA ALA A 68 -36.27 -16.35 2.76
C ALA A 68 -36.39 -15.52 1.46
N ALA A 69 -37.46 -14.73 1.32
CA ALA A 69 -37.68 -13.91 0.13
C ALA A 69 -36.71 -12.72 0.01
N TYR A 70 -36.06 -12.29 1.09
CA TYR A 70 -35.09 -11.17 1.12
C TYR A 70 -33.66 -11.62 0.84
N ASN A 71 -33.38 -12.91 0.95
CA ASN A 71 -32.04 -13.47 0.76
C ASN A 71 -31.94 -14.10 -0.64
N LEU A 72 -30.97 -13.65 -1.43
CA LEU A 72 -30.61 -14.31 -2.67
C LEU A 72 -29.84 -15.59 -2.35
N ASN A 73 -30.46 -16.74 -2.56
CA ASN A 73 -29.81 -18.03 -2.48
C ASN A 73 -29.65 -18.60 -3.88
N VAL A 74 -28.44 -18.82 -4.36
CA VAL A 74 -28.19 -19.67 -5.52
C VAL A 74 -28.14 -21.11 -5.01
N SER A 75 -29.20 -21.84 -5.25
CA SER A 75 -29.13 -23.32 -5.27
C SER A 75 -28.34 -23.67 -6.53
N ASN A 76 -27.06 -24.00 -6.40
CA ASN A 76 -26.35 -24.64 -7.49
C ASN A 76 -27.03 -26.01 -7.70
N PRO A 77 -27.70 -26.26 -8.84
CA PRO A 77 -28.16 -27.60 -9.12
C PRO A 77 -26.90 -28.45 -9.17
N ALA A 78 -26.81 -29.40 -8.23
CA ALA A 78 -25.72 -30.34 -8.17
C ALA A 78 -25.56 -30.98 -9.56
N SER A 79 -24.45 -30.69 -10.23
CA SER A 79 -24.02 -31.47 -11.38
C SER A 79 -23.92 -32.91 -10.89
N GLY A 80 -24.75 -33.79 -11.44
CA GLY A 80 -24.97 -35.14 -10.94
C GLY A 80 -23.67 -35.89 -10.67
N ASN A 81 -23.69 -36.70 -9.63
CA ASN A 81 -22.75 -37.74 -9.21
C ASN A 81 -21.67 -37.34 -8.18
N GLU A 82 -22.02 -36.61 -7.12
CA GLU A 82 -21.26 -36.78 -5.88
C GLU A 82 -22.17 -36.79 -4.66
N MET A 83 -22.45 -38.00 -4.20
CA MET A 83 -23.16 -38.30 -2.96
C MET A 83 -22.25 -37.84 -1.79
N GLY A 84 -22.58 -36.73 -1.11
CA GLY A 84 -21.93 -36.36 0.15
C GLY A 84 -21.34 -34.97 0.29
N LYS A 85 -21.39 -34.06 -0.70
CA LYS A 85 -21.02 -32.66 -0.46
C LYS A 85 -22.25 -31.86 -0.06
N THR A 86 -22.32 -31.49 1.21
CA THR A 86 -23.20 -30.43 1.70
C THR A 86 -22.79 -29.13 0.97
N THR A 87 -23.58 -28.75 -0.03
CA THR A 87 -23.45 -27.45 -0.68
C THR A 87 -23.80 -26.39 0.36
N SER A 88 -22.78 -25.75 0.92
CA SER A 88 -22.99 -24.54 1.72
C SER A 88 -23.71 -23.52 0.83
N PRO A 89 -24.82 -22.92 1.28
CA PRO A 89 -25.50 -21.90 0.51
C PRO A 89 -24.52 -20.78 0.18
N GLN A 90 -24.27 -20.60 -1.11
CA GLN A 90 -23.42 -19.52 -1.57
C GLN A 90 -24.25 -18.24 -1.51
N HIS A 91 -23.97 -17.39 -0.52
CA HIS A 91 -24.61 -16.10 -0.41
C HIS A 91 -24.16 -15.21 -1.57
N ILE A 92 -25.11 -14.68 -2.31
CA ILE A 92 -24.86 -13.73 -3.40
C ILE A 92 -24.57 -12.36 -2.78
N THR A 93 -23.57 -11.66 -3.34
CA THR A 93 -23.30 -10.26 -3.05
C THR A 93 -24.13 -9.37 -3.96
N TYR A 94 -24.39 -8.14 -3.51
CA TYR A 94 -25.04 -7.10 -4.26
C TYR A 94 -23.98 -6.13 -4.76
N LEU A 95 -23.89 -5.97 -6.08
CA LEU A 95 -22.99 -4.97 -6.68
C LEU A 95 -23.70 -3.61 -6.68
N VAL A 96 -23.02 -2.61 -6.15
CA VAL A 96 -23.47 -1.20 -6.21
C VAL A 96 -23.22 -0.68 -7.62
N ASN A 97 -24.28 -0.27 -8.31
CA ASN A 97 -24.15 0.22 -9.69
C ASN A 97 -23.56 1.64 -9.74
N SER A 98 -23.28 2.13 -10.96
CA SER A 98 -22.70 3.47 -11.17
C SER A 98 -23.57 4.62 -10.67
N ALA A 99 -24.88 4.41 -10.47
CA ALA A 99 -25.79 5.38 -9.88
C ALA A 99 -25.80 5.31 -8.34
N GLY A 100 -25.05 4.39 -7.73
CA GLY A 100 -24.99 4.20 -6.29
C GLY A 100 -26.12 3.37 -5.72
N ASP A 101 -26.79 2.55 -6.54
CA ASP A 101 -27.95 1.77 -6.12
C ASP A 101 -27.67 0.27 -6.13
N ILE A 102 -28.36 -0.48 -5.27
CA ILE A 102 -28.49 -1.93 -5.33
C ILE A 102 -29.94 -2.31 -5.64
N THR A 103 -30.16 -3.51 -6.12
CA THR A 103 -31.51 -4.07 -6.29
C THR A 103 -31.68 -5.31 -5.41
N MET A 104 -32.55 -5.21 -4.41
CA MET A 104 -32.88 -6.30 -3.53
C MET A 104 -34.24 -6.93 -3.87
N PRO A 105 -34.39 -8.25 -3.67
CA PRO A 105 -35.71 -8.87 -3.75
C PRO A 105 -36.68 -8.18 -2.77
N VAL A 106 -37.96 -8.13 -3.12
CA VAL A 106 -39.04 -7.54 -2.34
C VAL A 106 -38.93 -6.00 -2.21
N LEU A 107 -37.77 -5.46 -1.84
CA LEU A 107 -37.53 -4.04 -1.62
C LEU A 107 -37.29 -3.23 -2.91
N GLY A 108 -36.89 -3.91 -3.98
CA GLY A 108 -36.56 -3.25 -5.24
C GLY A 108 -35.26 -2.48 -5.21
N LYS A 109 -35.24 -1.32 -5.84
CA LYS A 109 -34.07 -0.47 -6.00
C LYS A 109 -33.86 0.42 -4.77
N ILE A 110 -32.66 0.43 -4.20
CA ILE A 110 -32.29 1.17 -2.99
C ILE A 110 -31.00 1.93 -3.27
N HIS A 111 -30.97 3.22 -2.96
CA HIS A 111 -29.77 4.04 -3.03
C HIS A 111 -28.92 3.80 -1.80
N VAL A 112 -27.63 3.39 -1.99
CA VAL A 112 -26.72 2.98 -0.90
C VAL A 112 -25.43 3.77 -0.91
N ALA A 113 -25.06 4.41 -2.01
CA ALA A 113 -23.83 5.18 -2.09
C ALA A 113 -23.82 6.35 -1.10
N GLY A 114 -22.69 6.56 -0.43
CA GLY A 114 -22.56 7.60 0.60
C GLY A 114 -23.07 7.19 1.99
N LEU A 115 -23.77 6.06 2.12
CA LEU A 115 -24.14 5.50 3.42
C LEU A 115 -22.97 4.67 4.00
N THR A 116 -22.88 4.61 5.31
CA THR A 116 -22.06 3.61 5.98
C THR A 116 -22.77 2.25 6.03
N THR A 117 -22.04 1.16 6.27
CA THR A 117 -22.65 -0.17 6.46
C THR A 117 -23.65 -0.19 7.62
N ALA A 118 -23.39 0.57 8.68
CA ALA A 118 -24.31 0.72 9.81
C ALA A 118 -25.60 1.47 9.42
N GLN A 119 -25.50 2.61 8.73
CA GLN A 119 -26.66 3.35 8.27
C GLN A 119 -27.51 2.53 7.29
N LEU A 120 -26.88 1.78 6.39
CA LEU A 120 -27.62 0.89 5.48
C LEU A 120 -28.30 -0.25 6.25
N THR A 121 -27.64 -0.80 7.29
CA THR A 121 -28.25 -1.83 8.16
C THR A 121 -29.50 -1.29 8.84
N ASP A 122 -29.45 -0.08 9.41
CA ASP A 122 -30.61 0.54 10.06
C ASP A 122 -31.75 0.81 9.07
N GLU A 123 -31.42 1.33 7.88
CA GLU A 123 -32.40 1.61 6.84
C GLU A 123 -33.10 0.34 6.34
N LEU A 124 -32.33 -0.73 6.05
CA LEU A 124 -32.87 -2.01 5.63
C LEU A 124 -33.71 -2.65 6.74
N THR A 125 -33.25 -2.58 7.98
CA THR A 125 -34.01 -3.09 9.14
C THR A 125 -35.36 -2.39 9.24
N ARG A 126 -35.40 -1.05 9.11
CA ARG A 126 -36.61 -0.26 9.12
C ARG A 126 -37.58 -0.62 7.98
N MET A 127 -37.04 -0.88 6.79
CA MET A 127 -37.85 -1.25 5.62
C MET A 127 -38.47 -2.64 5.79
N ILE A 128 -37.67 -3.62 6.25
CA ILE A 128 -38.04 -5.03 6.39
C ILE A 128 -38.97 -5.24 7.59
N SER A 129 -38.87 -4.43 8.66
CA SER A 129 -39.73 -4.53 9.85
C SER A 129 -41.22 -4.27 9.57
N LYS A 130 -41.57 -3.79 8.36
CA LYS A 130 -42.97 -3.66 7.93
C LYS A 130 -43.63 -5.02 7.69
N ASP A 131 -42.85 -6.01 7.23
CA ASP A 131 -43.36 -7.29 6.80
C ASP A 131 -42.83 -8.46 7.68
N VAL A 132 -41.73 -8.26 8.39
CA VAL A 132 -41.06 -9.27 9.21
C VAL A 132 -40.93 -8.75 10.65
N THR A 133 -41.32 -9.58 11.62
CA THR A 133 -41.16 -9.27 13.03
C THR A 133 -39.72 -9.50 13.43
N ASP A 134 -39.10 -8.53 14.11
CA ASP A 134 -37.74 -8.55 14.64
C ASP A 134 -36.68 -9.06 13.64
N PRO A 135 -36.53 -8.38 12.46
CA PRO A 135 -35.54 -8.77 11.48
C PRO A 135 -34.13 -8.36 11.97
N VAL A 136 -33.17 -9.25 11.81
CA VAL A 136 -31.75 -8.97 12.01
C VAL A 136 -31.10 -8.87 10.64
N VAL A 137 -30.64 -7.66 10.29
CA VAL A 137 -29.97 -7.38 9.04
C VAL A 137 -28.45 -7.26 9.28
N THR A 138 -27.66 -7.93 8.47
CA THR A 138 -26.20 -7.80 8.47
C THR A 138 -25.74 -7.29 7.12
N VAL A 139 -25.02 -6.18 7.11
CA VAL A 139 -24.40 -5.62 5.91
C VAL A 139 -22.88 -5.63 6.08
N ARG A 140 -22.16 -6.14 5.08
CA ARG A 140 -20.68 -6.14 5.06
C ARG A 140 -20.16 -5.84 3.67
N LEU A 141 -19.09 -5.08 3.59
CA LEU A 141 -18.33 -4.87 2.36
C LEU A 141 -17.45 -6.10 2.11
N ARG A 142 -17.47 -6.64 0.86
CA ARG A 142 -16.79 -7.90 0.51
C ARG A 142 -15.54 -7.71 -0.34
N ASN A 143 -15.50 -6.69 -1.18
CA ASN A 143 -14.43 -6.49 -2.16
C ASN A 143 -13.47 -5.35 -1.77
N PHE A 144 -13.41 -4.98 -0.46
CA PHE A 144 -12.50 -3.92 -0.05
C PHE A 144 -11.07 -4.28 -0.41
N SER A 145 -10.49 -3.49 -1.31
CA SER A 145 -9.14 -3.70 -1.80
C SER A 145 -8.43 -2.39 -2.10
N VAL A 146 -7.12 -2.41 -1.96
CA VAL A 146 -6.22 -1.31 -2.31
C VAL A 146 -5.11 -1.84 -3.21
N ASN A 147 -4.56 -0.98 -4.06
CA ASN A 147 -3.47 -1.39 -4.94
C ASN A 147 -2.13 -0.84 -4.40
N VAL A 148 -1.21 -1.73 -4.05
CA VAL A 148 0.11 -1.36 -3.54
C VAL A 148 1.16 -1.63 -4.61
N MET A 149 1.92 -0.61 -4.98
CA MET A 149 2.87 -0.64 -6.09
C MET A 149 4.24 -0.06 -5.70
N GLY A 150 5.24 -0.33 -6.51
CA GLY A 150 6.59 0.22 -6.36
C GLY A 150 7.50 -0.67 -5.52
N GLU A 151 8.33 -0.06 -4.68
CA GLU A 151 9.39 -0.74 -3.91
C GLU A 151 8.85 -1.42 -2.63
N VAL A 152 7.96 -2.41 -2.84
CA VAL A 152 7.42 -3.33 -1.83
C VAL A 152 7.75 -4.76 -2.21
N ASN A 153 7.74 -5.68 -1.24
CA ASN A 153 8.13 -7.07 -1.49
C ASN A 153 7.11 -7.84 -2.35
N SER A 154 5.82 -7.50 -2.27
CA SER A 154 4.75 -8.16 -3.02
C SER A 154 3.76 -7.12 -3.56
N PRO A 155 4.07 -6.45 -4.68
CA PRO A 155 3.15 -5.48 -5.26
C PRO A 155 1.87 -6.14 -5.81
N GLY A 156 0.81 -5.35 -5.94
CA GLY A 156 -0.47 -5.77 -6.51
C GLY A 156 -1.67 -5.36 -5.67
N ILE A 157 -2.84 -5.83 -6.07
CA ILE A 157 -4.10 -5.58 -5.37
C ILE A 157 -4.11 -6.39 -4.08
N LYS A 158 -4.40 -5.74 -2.95
CA LYS A 158 -4.48 -6.33 -1.62
C LYS A 158 -5.90 -6.24 -1.10
N GLY A 159 -6.53 -7.39 -0.95
CA GLY A 159 -7.83 -7.48 -0.29
C GLY A 159 -7.66 -7.31 1.22
N VAL A 160 -8.56 -6.59 1.84
CA VAL A 160 -8.57 -6.33 3.28
C VAL A 160 -9.75 -7.06 3.90
N GLY A 161 -9.49 -7.86 4.92
CA GLY A 161 -10.53 -8.66 5.60
C GLY A 161 -11.42 -7.89 6.55
N GLY A 162 -11.19 -6.59 6.74
CA GLY A 162 -11.93 -5.70 7.64
C GLY A 162 -12.65 -4.57 6.91
N GLU A 163 -13.42 -3.79 7.64
CA GLU A 163 -14.09 -2.59 7.10
C GLU A 163 -13.15 -1.38 7.00
N ARG A 164 -12.00 -1.41 7.69
CA ARG A 164 -11.00 -0.34 7.67
C ARG A 164 -9.65 -0.91 7.32
N CYS A 165 -8.90 -0.17 6.55
CA CYS A 165 -7.53 -0.46 6.17
C CYS A 165 -6.69 0.80 6.39
N SER A 166 -5.68 0.73 7.25
CA SER A 166 -4.68 1.79 7.32
C SER A 166 -3.64 1.63 6.21
N ILE A 167 -2.89 2.70 5.94
CA ILE A 167 -1.75 2.61 5.02
C ILE A 167 -0.71 1.59 5.48
N LEU A 168 -0.57 1.40 6.80
CA LEU A 168 0.34 0.41 7.37
C LEU A 168 -0.15 -1.02 7.12
N ASP A 169 -1.48 -1.26 7.23
CA ASP A 169 -2.07 -2.56 6.90
C ASP A 169 -1.86 -2.92 5.44
N ALA A 170 -2.04 -1.94 4.53
CA ALA A 170 -1.81 -2.13 3.10
C ALA A 170 -0.35 -2.46 2.78
N ILE A 171 0.57 -1.74 3.40
CA ILE A 171 2.02 -1.98 3.26
C ILE A 171 2.40 -3.35 3.84
N ALA A 172 1.88 -3.71 5.02
CA ALA A 172 2.10 -5.02 5.63
C ALA A 172 1.55 -6.15 4.74
N ALA A 173 0.35 -5.98 4.15
CA ALA A 173 -0.23 -6.92 3.21
C ALA A 173 0.61 -7.07 1.91
N ALA A 174 1.39 -6.04 1.56
CA ALA A 174 2.37 -6.08 0.47
C ALA A 174 3.75 -6.63 0.89
N GLY A 175 3.87 -7.17 2.11
CA GLY A 175 5.10 -7.77 2.64
C GLY A 175 6.14 -6.72 3.05
N ASP A 176 5.71 -5.51 3.39
CA ASP A 176 6.53 -4.35 3.74
C ASP A 176 7.32 -3.75 2.55
N LEU A 177 7.94 -2.58 2.78
CA LEU A 177 8.81 -1.93 1.82
C LEU A 177 10.12 -2.73 1.68
N THR A 178 10.66 -2.75 0.46
CA THR A 178 12.03 -3.22 0.27
C THR A 178 13.04 -2.27 0.95
N PRO A 179 14.30 -2.68 1.15
CA PRO A 179 15.35 -1.77 1.63
C PRO A 179 15.58 -0.55 0.73
N TYR A 180 15.06 -0.60 -0.48
CA TYR A 180 15.13 0.48 -1.47
C TYR A 180 13.87 1.36 -1.51
N GLY A 181 12.83 1.03 -0.76
CA GLY A 181 11.62 1.83 -0.65
C GLY A 181 11.86 3.13 0.12
N ASN A 182 11.39 4.24 -0.42
CA ASN A 182 11.51 5.55 0.21
C ASN A 182 10.34 5.78 1.18
N ARG A 183 10.60 5.63 2.48
CA ARG A 183 9.60 5.81 3.53
C ARG A 183 9.15 7.27 3.70
N ASN A 184 9.97 8.23 3.27
CA ASN A 184 9.62 9.65 3.34
C ASN A 184 8.71 10.11 2.21
N ASP A 185 8.50 9.27 1.18
CA ASP A 185 7.81 9.67 -0.03
C ASP A 185 6.96 8.51 -0.58
N VAL A 186 5.88 8.22 0.12
CA VAL A 186 4.85 7.28 -0.33
C VAL A 186 3.71 8.08 -0.91
N LEU A 187 3.37 7.82 -2.17
CA LEU A 187 2.31 8.52 -2.87
C LEU A 187 0.99 7.75 -2.73
N LEU A 188 0.01 8.38 -2.12
CA LEU A 188 -1.38 7.93 -2.14
C LEU A 188 -2.12 8.61 -3.29
N ILE A 189 -2.76 7.83 -4.14
CA ILE A 189 -3.64 8.33 -5.21
C ILE A 189 -5.04 7.81 -4.90
N ARG A 190 -5.98 8.74 -4.84
CA ARG A 190 -7.40 8.51 -4.51
C ARG A 190 -8.30 9.09 -5.58
N GLU A 191 -9.33 8.37 -5.96
CA GLU A 191 -10.37 8.91 -6.79
C GLU A 191 -11.56 9.34 -5.92
N ASN A 192 -11.95 10.61 -6.04
CA ASN A 192 -13.06 11.18 -5.29
C ASN A 192 -13.91 12.03 -6.22
N ASN A 193 -15.21 11.68 -6.39
CA ASN A 193 -16.17 12.40 -7.22
C ASN A 193 -15.66 12.65 -8.66
N GLY A 194 -15.05 11.66 -9.30
CA GLY A 194 -14.53 11.74 -10.67
C GLY A 194 -13.26 12.60 -10.81
N LYS A 195 -12.62 12.97 -9.69
CA LYS A 195 -11.33 13.65 -9.65
C LYS A 195 -10.30 12.74 -9.00
N ARG A 196 -9.08 12.75 -9.50
CA ARG A 196 -7.95 12.06 -8.88
C ARG A 196 -7.14 13.04 -8.06
N GLU A 197 -7.04 12.74 -6.79
CA GLU A 197 -6.23 13.45 -5.81
C GLU A 197 -4.98 12.62 -5.51
N TYR A 198 -3.88 13.28 -5.21
CA TYR A 198 -2.64 12.62 -4.80
C TYR A 198 -2.04 13.31 -3.59
N HIS A 199 -1.59 12.51 -2.64
CA HIS A 199 -1.02 12.97 -1.38
C HIS A 199 0.29 12.25 -1.12
N ARG A 200 1.32 13.00 -0.73
CA ARG A 200 2.60 12.43 -0.33
C ARG A 200 2.60 12.21 1.17
N LEU A 201 2.86 10.99 1.56
CA LEU A 201 2.85 10.55 2.95
C LEU A 201 4.27 10.19 3.38
N ASN A 202 4.64 10.64 4.58
CA ASN A 202 5.90 10.31 5.21
C ASN A 202 5.67 9.26 6.30
N LEU A 203 6.15 8.04 6.08
CA LEU A 203 6.00 6.95 7.04
C LEU A 203 6.95 7.06 8.24
N ASN A 204 7.93 7.96 8.18
CA ASN A 204 8.86 8.22 9.30
C ASN A 204 8.31 9.27 10.27
N ASP A 205 7.22 9.95 9.91
CA ASP A 205 6.62 11.04 10.66
C ASP A 205 5.40 10.56 11.43
N ALA A 206 5.39 10.74 12.75
CA ALA A 206 4.27 10.36 13.62
C ALA A 206 2.98 11.15 13.35
N SER A 207 3.07 12.33 12.74
CA SER A 207 1.90 13.10 12.31
C SER A 207 1.00 12.34 11.33
N LEU A 208 1.55 11.33 10.65
CA LEU A 208 0.78 10.42 9.80
C LEU A 208 -0.35 9.74 10.56
N LEU A 209 -0.15 9.41 11.84
CA LEU A 209 -1.15 8.72 12.67
C LEU A 209 -2.43 9.54 12.88
N SER A 210 -2.33 10.87 12.82
CA SER A 210 -3.47 11.80 12.91
C SER A 210 -3.94 12.32 11.53
N SER A 211 -3.29 11.87 10.46
CA SER A 211 -3.62 12.32 9.11
C SER A 211 -4.99 11.77 8.65
N PRO A 212 -5.80 12.56 7.92
CA PRO A 212 -7.02 12.06 7.29
C PRO A 212 -6.75 11.02 6.20
N TYR A 213 -5.49 10.86 5.78
CA TYR A 213 -5.04 9.89 4.78
C TYR A 213 -4.44 8.63 5.41
N PHE A 214 -4.45 8.51 6.74
CA PHE A 214 -3.98 7.31 7.43
C PHE A 214 -4.83 6.09 7.08
N TYR A 215 -6.18 6.27 7.01
CA TYR A 215 -7.09 5.25 6.53
C TYR A 215 -7.32 5.35 5.03
N LEU A 216 -7.18 4.21 4.37
CA LEU A 216 -7.38 4.08 2.93
C LEU A 216 -8.86 3.88 2.60
N GLN A 217 -9.22 4.28 1.39
CA GLN A 217 -10.53 4.05 0.78
C GLN A 217 -10.45 2.93 -0.25
N GLN A 218 -11.60 2.43 -0.65
CA GLN A 218 -11.72 1.45 -1.73
C GLN A 218 -11.02 1.96 -2.99
N ASN A 219 -10.27 1.08 -3.65
CA ASN A 219 -9.51 1.35 -4.88
C ASN A 219 -8.38 2.40 -4.76
N ASP A 220 -7.99 2.82 -3.54
CA ASP A 220 -6.81 3.65 -3.35
C ASP A 220 -5.56 2.97 -3.93
N VAL A 221 -4.67 3.78 -4.50
CA VAL A 221 -3.37 3.32 -4.98
C VAL A 221 -2.28 3.88 -4.07
N VAL A 222 -1.49 2.99 -3.49
CA VAL A 222 -0.33 3.31 -2.67
C VAL A 222 0.92 3.00 -3.49
N LEU A 223 1.65 4.04 -3.89
CA LEU A 223 2.88 3.92 -4.68
C LEU A 223 4.09 4.25 -3.81
N VAL A 224 4.93 3.27 -3.55
CA VAL A 224 6.19 3.43 -2.85
C VAL A 224 7.28 3.78 -3.85
N THR A 225 7.84 5.01 -3.75
CA THR A 225 8.90 5.46 -4.64
C THR A 225 10.24 4.80 -4.29
N PRO A 226 11.10 4.52 -5.28
CA PRO A 226 12.45 4.02 -5.01
C PRO A 226 13.33 5.12 -4.43
N ASN A 227 14.25 4.76 -3.53
CA ASN A 227 15.25 5.66 -3.00
C ASN A 227 16.34 5.99 -4.05
N GLU A 228 17.21 6.98 -3.73
CA GLU A 228 18.28 7.44 -4.62
C GLU A 228 19.22 6.29 -5.03
N ILE A 229 19.55 5.38 -4.10
CA ILE A 229 20.45 4.23 -4.38
C ILE A 229 19.87 3.33 -5.46
N ARG A 230 18.56 3.04 -5.37
CA ARG A 230 17.88 2.20 -6.38
C ARG A 230 17.83 2.88 -7.74
N GLN A 231 17.56 4.19 -7.75
CA GLN A 231 17.52 4.99 -8.96
C GLN A 231 18.90 5.06 -9.62
N ASP A 232 19.95 5.25 -8.84
CA ASP A 232 21.32 5.31 -9.35
C ASP A 232 21.79 3.93 -9.85
N ASN A 233 21.46 2.86 -9.14
CA ASN A 233 21.71 1.50 -9.62
C ASN A 233 21.00 1.21 -10.96
N ALA A 234 19.79 1.74 -11.16
CA ALA A 234 19.07 1.59 -12.42
C ALA A 234 19.71 2.37 -13.57
N LYS A 235 20.39 3.49 -13.27
CA LYS A 235 21.17 4.27 -14.24
C LYS A 235 22.53 3.64 -14.55
N TYR A 236 23.02 2.75 -13.65
CA TYR A 236 24.31 2.09 -13.82
C TYR A 236 24.18 0.97 -14.85
N ASN A 237 24.64 1.24 -16.05
CA ASN A 237 24.63 0.28 -17.15
C ASN A 237 26.04 -0.28 -17.42
N GLN A 238 26.13 -1.33 -18.23
CA GLN A 238 27.38 -1.99 -18.60
C GLN A 238 28.42 -1.03 -19.21
N PHE A 239 27.95 0.05 -19.86
CA PHE A 239 28.83 1.07 -20.44
C PHE A 239 29.55 1.92 -19.39
N ASN A 240 28.89 2.23 -18.27
CA ASN A 240 29.53 2.93 -17.15
C ASN A 240 30.55 2.03 -16.43
N SER A 241 30.25 0.76 -16.31
CA SER A 241 31.19 -0.26 -15.79
C SER A 241 32.46 -0.34 -16.66
N TYR A 242 32.29 -0.37 -17.98
CA TYR A 242 33.40 -0.34 -18.93
C TYR A 242 34.25 0.93 -18.80
N LYS A 243 33.65 2.11 -18.69
CA LYS A 243 34.38 3.38 -18.49
C LYS A 243 35.24 3.35 -17.22
N LEU A 244 34.69 2.86 -16.09
CA LEU A 244 35.43 2.74 -14.84
C LEU A 244 36.60 1.75 -14.99
N SER A 245 36.41 0.65 -15.70
CA SER A 245 37.46 -0.33 -15.98
C SER A 245 38.59 0.29 -16.82
N VAL A 246 38.26 1.05 -17.84
CA VAL A 246 39.26 1.74 -18.69
C VAL A 246 40.03 2.78 -17.88
N ILE A 247 39.35 3.58 -17.05
CA ILE A 247 39.99 4.59 -16.18
C ILE A 247 40.96 3.89 -15.19
N SER A 248 40.54 2.81 -14.55
CA SER A 248 41.39 2.07 -13.62
C SER A 248 42.63 1.48 -14.29
N THR A 249 42.49 0.99 -15.54
CA THR A 249 43.62 0.47 -16.33
C THR A 249 44.61 1.58 -16.67
N ILE A 250 44.14 2.77 -17.05
CA ILE A 250 44.98 3.94 -17.32
C ILE A 250 45.73 4.37 -16.04
N VAL A 251 45.03 4.48 -14.90
CA VAL A 251 45.63 4.86 -13.62
C VAL A 251 46.71 3.86 -13.19
N ASN A 252 46.46 2.56 -13.34
CA ASN A 252 47.44 1.50 -13.05
C ASN A 252 48.67 1.60 -13.98
N GLY A 253 48.46 1.83 -15.28
CA GLY A 253 49.53 2.03 -16.25
C GLY A 253 50.42 3.24 -15.89
N CYS A 254 49.81 4.38 -15.57
CA CYS A 254 50.52 5.57 -15.12
C CYS A 254 51.30 5.35 -13.82
N SER A 255 50.73 4.59 -12.87
CA SER A 255 51.39 4.22 -11.61
C SER A 255 52.62 3.39 -11.84
N ILE A 256 52.58 2.40 -12.75
CA ILE A 256 53.71 1.55 -13.11
C ILE A 256 54.83 2.37 -13.76
N ILE A 257 54.48 3.25 -14.71
CA ILE A 257 55.45 4.16 -15.36
C ILE A 257 56.11 5.09 -14.35
N ALA A 258 55.33 5.69 -13.45
CA ALA A 258 55.84 6.54 -12.38
C ALA A 258 56.83 5.78 -11.45
N SER A 259 56.49 4.56 -11.09
CA SER A 259 57.38 3.69 -10.27
C SER A 259 58.70 3.39 -10.94
N LEU A 260 58.64 3.13 -12.26
CA LEU A 260 59.81 2.82 -13.07
C LEU A 260 60.74 4.03 -13.23
N ILE A 261 60.15 5.23 -13.43
CA ILE A 261 60.91 6.51 -13.49
C ILE A 261 61.59 6.78 -12.13
N ILE A 262 60.88 6.57 -11.02
CA ILE A 262 61.44 6.75 -9.68
C ILE A 262 62.60 5.77 -9.43
N ALA A 263 62.46 4.51 -9.81
CA ALA A 263 63.48 3.51 -9.68
C ALA A 263 64.76 3.83 -10.52
N LEU A 264 64.60 4.45 -11.69
CA LEU A 264 65.71 4.85 -12.54
C LEU A 264 66.38 6.17 -12.08
N THR A 265 65.64 7.07 -11.40
CA THR A 265 66.18 8.38 -10.97
C THR A 265 66.71 8.37 -9.53
N VAL A 266 66.51 7.35 -8.75
CA VAL A 266 66.92 7.23 -7.36
C VAL A 266 68.21 6.36 -7.23
N LYS A 267 68.82 6.00 -8.33
CA LYS A 267 70.12 5.31 -8.37
C LYS A 267 71.32 6.29 -8.24
#